data_c4fc259c15394fa9bc03b28d58cb1d6d
#
_entry.id   c4fc259c15394fa9bc03b28d58cb1d6d
#
_cell.length_a   1.000
_cell.length_b   1.000
_cell.length_c   1.000
_cell.angle_alpha   90.00
_cell.angle_beta   90.00
_cell.angle_gamma   90.00
#
_symmetry.space_group_name_H-M   'P 1'
#
loop_
_entity.id
_entity.type
_entity.pdbx_description
1 polymer ?
#
loop_
_entity_poly.entity_id
_entity_poly.type
_entity_poly.pdbx_seq_one_letter_code
_entity_poly.pdbx_strand_id
1 'polypeptide(L)'
;MPPARPAELLPGTLDLLILRTLVRGSNHGYGIAQRVKELSRDVFQVGESSLYPALQRLTLNGYVKPEWGVSDNNRRARYYTLTPAGRKQLAAEEREFERIVGAIRLVLELA
;
A
#
# COMPACT_ATOMS: atom_id res chain seq x y z
N MET A 1 -20.80 -21.22 5.33
CA MET A 1 -20.58 -20.23 4.26
C MET A 1 -19.09 -20.22 3.90
N PRO A 2 -18.77 -20.34 2.62
CA PRO A 2 -17.35 -20.29 2.23
C PRO A 2 -16.76 -18.93 2.58
N PRO A 3 -15.46 -18.85 2.91
CA PRO A 3 -14.80 -17.58 3.13
C PRO A 3 -14.85 -16.72 1.86
N ALA A 4 -15.04 -15.44 2.03
CA ALA A 4 -14.98 -14.50 0.92
C ALA A 4 -13.61 -14.54 0.26
N ARG A 5 -13.57 -14.44 -1.06
CA ARG A 5 -12.30 -14.30 -1.77
C ARG A 5 -11.65 -12.97 -1.40
N PRO A 6 -10.30 -12.93 -1.30
CA PRO A 6 -9.62 -11.66 -1.19
C PRO A 6 -10.00 -10.76 -2.36
N ALA A 7 -10.24 -9.48 -2.08
CA ALA A 7 -10.56 -8.51 -3.11
C ALA A 7 -9.32 -8.19 -3.93
N GLU A 8 -9.50 -8.04 -5.24
CA GLU A 8 -8.45 -7.52 -6.10
C GLU A 8 -8.34 -6.00 -5.91
N LEU A 9 -7.11 -5.51 -5.84
CA LEU A 9 -6.87 -4.10 -5.72
C LEU A 9 -7.03 -3.40 -7.07
N LEU A 10 -7.79 -2.32 -7.08
CA LEU A 10 -7.91 -1.46 -8.26
C LEU A 10 -6.57 -0.77 -8.55
N PRO A 11 -6.28 -0.44 -9.82
CA PRO A 11 -5.07 0.30 -10.15
C PRO A 11 -4.92 1.57 -9.30
N GLY A 12 -3.74 1.80 -8.77
CA GLY A 12 -3.44 2.93 -7.89
C GLY A 12 -3.75 2.71 -6.42
N THR A 13 -4.67 1.82 -6.08
CA THR A 13 -5.04 1.56 -4.69
C THR A 13 -3.89 0.92 -3.91
N LEU A 14 -3.15 0.01 -4.53
CA LEU A 14 -2.00 -0.62 -3.87
C LEU A 14 -0.93 0.40 -3.49
N ASP A 15 -0.63 1.35 -4.37
CA ASP A 15 0.36 2.40 -4.10
C ASP A 15 -0.04 3.22 -2.88
N LEU A 16 -1.31 3.61 -2.79
CA LEU A 16 -1.87 4.30 -1.64
C LEU A 16 -1.67 3.51 -0.35
N LEU A 17 -1.98 2.22 -0.37
CA LEU A 17 -1.85 1.36 0.81
C LEU A 17 -0.39 1.18 1.24
N ILE A 18 0.52 1.00 0.28
CA ILE A 18 1.96 0.90 0.59
C ILE A 18 2.45 2.17 1.27
N LEU A 19 2.17 3.34 0.68
CA LEU A 19 2.58 4.62 1.25
C LEU A 19 2.03 4.78 2.68
N ARG A 20 0.78 4.43 2.90
CA ARG A 20 0.17 4.56 4.22
C ARG A 20 0.81 3.66 5.27
N THR A 21 1.17 2.43 4.91
CA THR A 21 1.83 1.52 5.87
C THR A 21 3.19 2.04 6.31
N LEU A 22 3.86 2.86 5.50
CA LEU A 22 5.19 3.38 5.80
C LEU A 22 5.18 4.68 6.62
N VAL A 23 4.02 5.23 6.95
CA VAL A 23 3.93 6.47 7.73
C VAL A 23 4.56 6.31 9.11
N ARG A 24 4.41 5.15 9.73
CA ARG A 24 4.93 4.88 11.08
C ARG A 24 6.40 4.46 11.12
N GLY A 25 6.98 4.14 9.99
CA GLY A 25 8.37 3.73 9.92
C GLY A 25 8.66 2.89 8.69
N SER A 26 9.94 2.64 8.44
CA SER A 26 10.38 1.81 7.34
C SER A 26 9.96 0.35 7.51
N ASN A 27 9.82 -0.35 6.39
CA ASN A 27 9.52 -1.77 6.38
C ASN A 27 10.00 -2.39 5.08
N HIS A 28 10.24 -3.70 5.11
CA HIS A 28 10.58 -4.46 3.91
C HIS A 28 9.31 -4.95 3.20
N GLY A 29 9.46 -5.45 1.97
CA GLY A 29 8.31 -5.82 1.13
C GLY A 29 7.37 -6.82 1.79
N TYR A 30 7.91 -7.90 2.36
CA TYR A 30 7.08 -8.89 3.06
C TYR A 30 6.30 -8.26 4.22
N GLY A 31 6.96 -7.42 5.02
CA GLY A 31 6.31 -6.74 6.13
C GLY A 31 5.22 -5.78 5.68
N ILE A 32 5.42 -5.07 4.58
CA ILE A 32 4.40 -4.19 3.99
C ILE A 32 3.17 -5.01 3.59
N ALA A 33 3.37 -6.12 2.86
CA ALA A 33 2.27 -6.99 2.44
C ALA A 33 1.50 -7.56 3.64
N GLN A 34 2.22 -7.99 4.69
CA GLN A 34 1.60 -8.48 5.91
C GLN A 34 0.78 -7.40 6.63
N ARG A 35 1.29 -6.17 6.70
CA ARG A 35 0.54 -5.05 7.30
C ARG A 35 -0.75 -4.77 6.53
N VAL A 36 -0.71 -4.74 5.21
CA VAL A 36 -1.91 -4.54 4.39
C VAL A 36 -2.94 -5.64 4.68
N LYS A 37 -2.48 -6.90 4.73
CA LYS A 37 -3.34 -8.03 5.03
C LYS A 37 -3.99 -7.89 6.42
N GLU A 38 -3.19 -7.65 7.45
CA GLU A 38 -3.65 -7.52 8.82
C GLU A 38 -4.62 -6.35 9.00
N LEU A 39 -4.26 -5.17 8.52
CA LEU A 39 -5.07 -3.96 8.68
C LEU A 39 -6.38 -4.04 7.91
N SER A 40 -6.41 -4.76 6.78
CA SER A 40 -7.62 -4.97 6.00
C SER A 40 -8.45 -6.15 6.51
N ARG A 41 -8.04 -6.80 7.60
CA ARG A 41 -8.68 -8.00 8.14
C ARG A 41 -8.85 -9.07 7.07
N ASP A 42 -7.75 -9.38 6.38
CA ASP A 42 -7.63 -10.38 5.32
C ASP A 42 -8.44 -10.09 4.04
N VAL A 43 -9.03 -8.90 3.92
CA VAL A 43 -9.73 -8.52 2.69
C VAL A 43 -8.74 -8.39 1.52
N PHE A 44 -7.56 -7.82 1.78
CA PHE A 44 -6.52 -7.69 0.77
C PHE A 44 -5.36 -8.64 1.03
N GLN A 45 -4.97 -9.37 0.00
CA GLN A 45 -3.78 -10.21 0.01
C GLN A 45 -2.92 -9.79 -1.19
N VAL A 46 -1.77 -9.18 -0.91
CA VAL A 46 -0.89 -8.63 -1.93
C VAL A 46 0.18 -9.65 -2.28
N GLY A 47 0.17 -10.14 -3.51
CA GLY A 47 1.19 -11.05 -4.00
C GLY A 47 2.44 -10.31 -4.46
N GLU A 48 3.54 -11.04 -4.56
CA GLU A 48 4.83 -10.50 -5.00
C GLU A 48 4.77 -9.90 -6.40
N SER A 49 3.99 -10.51 -7.29
CA SER A 49 3.85 -10.04 -8.67
C SER A 49 3.23 -8.64 -8.78
N SER A 50 2.50 -8.20 -7.77
CA SER A 50 1.93 -6.85 -7.70
C SER A 50 2.76 -5.93 -6.82
N LEU A 51 3.26 -6.45 -5.71
CA LEU A 51 3.98 -5.67 -4.71
C LEU A 51 5.30 -5.08 -5.23
N TYR A 52 6.16 -5.92 -5.79
CA TYR A 52 7.51 -5.46 -6.19
C TYR A 52 7.49 -4.47 -7.34
N PRO A 53 6.66 -4.64 -8.39
CA PRO A 53 6.52 -3.56 -9.39
C PRO A 53 6.00 -2.25 -8.79
N ALA A 54 5.08 -2.31 -7.82
CA ALA A 54 4.59 -1.09 -7.16
C ALA A 54 5.70 -0.40 -6.36
N LEU A 55 6.49 -1.16 -5.59
CA LEU A 55 7.63 -0.62 -4.85
C LEU A 55 8.67 0.00 -5.78
N GLN A 56 8.89 -0.60 -6.94
CA GLN A 56 9.81 -0.05 -7.94
C GLN A 56 9.30 1.27 -8.50
N ARG A 57 8.01 1.36 -8.83
CA ARG A 57 7.41 2.63 -9.31
C ARG A 57 7.54 3.73 -8.26
N LEU A 58 7.22 3.40 -7.00
CA LEU A 58 7.30 4.38 -5.91
C LEU A 58 8.74 4.84 -5.67
N THR A 59 9.71 3.94 -5.81
CA THR A 59 11.13 4.27 -5.73
C THR A 59 11.56 5.20 -6.86
N LEU A 60 11.17 4.87 -8.09
CA LEU A 60 11.52 5.69 -9.26
C LEU A 60 10.92 7.09 -9.19
N ASN A 61 9.74 7.22 -8.59
CA ASN A 61 9.09 8.51 -8.41
C ASN A 61 9.60 9.30 -7.20
N GLY A 62 10.51 8.71 -6.43
CA GLY A 62 11.07 9.36 -5.25
C GLY A 62 10.16 9.42 -4.04
N TYR A 63 9.10 8.61 -4.02
CA TYR A 63 8.14 8.58 -2.92
C TYR A 63 8.57 7.69 -1.77
N VAL A 64 9.42 6.70 -2.06
CA VAL A 64 10.06 5.86 -1.05
C VAL A 64 11.55 5.75 -1.36
N LYS A 65 12.33 5.55 -0.30
CA LYS A 65 13.79 5.38 -0.39
C LYS A 65 14.14 3.96 0.06
N PRO A 66 14.76 3.14 -0.81
CA PRO A 66 15.17 1.79 -0.42
C PRO A 66 16.53 1.80 0.27
N GLU A 67 16.69 0.97 1.29
CA GLU A 67 17.96 0.73 1.97
C GLU A 67 18.06 -0.74 2.36
N TRP A 68 19.26 -1.30 2.31
CA TRP A 68 19.49 -2.65 2.78
C TRP A 68 19.57 -2.68 4.31
N GLY A 69 18.95 -3.68 4.92
CA GLY A 69 18.98 -3.91 6.35
C GLY A 69 18.86 -5.38 6.67
N VAL A 70 18.71 -5.69 7.94
CA VAL A 70 18.56 -7.07 8.43
C VAL A 70 17.17 -7.20 9.04
N SER A 71 16.40 -8.17 8.55
CA SER A 71 15.06 -8.46 9.07
C SER A 71 15.12 -9.21 10.41
N ASP A 72 13.95 -9.36 11.05
CA ASP A 72 13.82 -10.08 12.32
C ASP A 72 14.31 -11.53 12.24
N ASN A 73 14.28 -12.11 11.05
CA ASN A 73 14.79 -13.46 10.80
C ASN A 73 16.30 -13.50 10.49
N ASN A 74 17.01 -12.43 10.80
CA ASN A 74 18.44 -12.27 10.52
C ASN A 74 18.78 -12.45 9.03
N ARG A 75 17.84 -12.10 8.14
CA ARG A 75 18.04 -12.14 6.69
C ARG A 75 18.22 -10.74 6.16
N ARG A 76 19.06 -10.61 5.15
CA ARG A 76 19.23 -9.35 4.43
C ARG A 76 17.92 -9.02 3.69
N ALA A 77 17.40 -7.81 3.91
CA ALA A 77 16.17 -7.36 3.29
C ALA A 77 16.29 -5.89 2.88
N ARG A 78 15.55 -5.53 1.84
CA ARG A 78 15.49 -4.16 1.38
C ARG A 78 14.35 -3.45 2.10
N TYR A 79 14.68 -2.43 2.86
CA TYR A 79 13.71 -1.62 3.60
C TYR A 79 13.36 -0.37 2.82
N TYR A 80 12.11 0.03 2.91
CA TYR A 80 11.60 1.22 2.24
C TYR A 80 11.17 2.24 3.27
N THR A 81 11.60 3.48 3.08
CA THR A 81 11.25 4.59 3.96
C THR A 81 10.46 5.62 3.17
N LEU A 82 9.37 6.11 3.76
CA LEU A 82 8.56 7.16 3.15
C LEU A 82 9.34 8.46 3.13
N THR A 83 9.45 9.08 1.94
CA THR A 83 10.12 10.37 1.78
C THR A 83 9.15 11.53 2.03
N PRO A 84 9.63 12.77 2.21
CA PRO A 84 8.75 13.94 2.25
C PRO A 84 7.87 14.06 1.00
N ALA A 85 8.41 13.78 -0.18
CA ALA A 85 7.62 13.72 -1.42
C ALA A 85 6.55 12.61 -1.36
N GLY A 86 6.89 11.46 -0.77
CA GLY A 86 5.94 10.37 -0.57
C GLY A 86 4.80 10.74 0.38
N ARG A 87 5.09 11.48 1.45
CA ARG A 87 4.05 11.97 2.36
C ARG A 87 3.09 12.91 1.65
N LYS A 88 3.60 13.79 0.83
CA LYS A 88 2.79 14.72 0.03
C LYS A 88 1.92 13.97 -0.97
N GLN A 89 2.50 12.98 -1.64
CA GLN A 89 1.79 12.13 -2.59
C GLN A 89 0.68 11.33 -1.90
N LEU A 90 0.97 10.77 -0.73
CA LEU A 90 -0.02 10.06 0.07
C LEU A 90 -1.24 10.94 0.37
N ALA A 91 -1.01 12.16 0.83
CA ALA A 91 -2.09 13.09 1.14
C ALA A 91 -2.94 13.39 -0.10
N ALA A 92 -2.31 13.57 -1.27
CA ALA A 92 -3.02 13.80 -2.53
C ALA A 92 -3.86 12.59 -2.94
N GLU A 93 -3.30 11.39 -2.81
CA GLU A 93 -4.01 10.16 -3.16
C GLU A 93 -5.16 9.85 -2.20
N GLU A 94 -5.00 10.14 -0.90
CA GLU A 94 -6.09 9.99 0.06
C GLU A 94 -7.27 10.91 -0.27
N ARG A 95 -6.99 12.17 -0.63
CA ARG A 95 -8.05 13.12 -1.03
C ARG A 95 -8.79 12.64 -2.28
N GLU A 96 -8.05 12.15 -3.27
CA GLU A 96 -8.66 11.64 -4.49
C GLU A 96 -9.49 10.38 -4.23
N PHE A 97 -8.99 9.49 -3.38
CA PHE A 97 -9.73 8.30 -2.96
C PHE A 97 -11.05 8.68 -2.30
N GLU A 98 -11.03 9.60 -1.36
CA GLU A 98 -12.26 10.05 -0.67
C GLU A 98 -13.24 10.70 -1.62
N ARG A 99 -12.76 11.47 -2.59
CA ARG A 99 -13.60 12.09 -3.62
C ARG A 99 -14.32 11.03 -4.45
N ILE A 100 -13.60 10.01 -4.90
CA ILE A 100 -14.15 8.93 -5.73
C ILE A 100 -15.13 8.07 -4.92
N VAL A 101 -14.77 7.67 -3.73
CA VAL A 101 -15.64 6.86 -2.86
C VAL A 101 -16.92 7.63 -2.52
N GLY A 102 -16.80 8.92 -2.23
CA GLY A 102 -17.97 9.77 -1.97
C GLY A 102 -18.90 9.83 -3.16
N ALA A 103 -18.37 9.99 -4.37
CA ALA A 103 -19.16 10.00 -5.60
C ALA A 103 -19.86 8.65 -5.84
N ILE A 104 -19.15 7.55 -5.61
CA ILE A 104 -19.72 6.20 -5.72
C ILE A 104 -20.92 6.04 -4.76
N ARG A 105 -20.72 6.44 -3.50
CA ARG A 105 -21.80 6.36 -2.50
C ARG A 105 -23.03 7.17 -2.91
N LEU A 106 -22.83 8.37 -3.45
CA LEU A 106 -23.93 9.18 -3.95
C LEU A 106 -24.73 8.46 -5.04
N VAL A 107 -24.03 7.85 -5.99
CA VAL A 107 -24.71 7.08 -7.04
C VAL A 107 -25.48 5.91 -6.45
N LEU A 108 -24.89 5.16 -5.52
CA LEU A 108 -25.53 4.02 -4.90
C LEU A 108 -26.75 4.40 -4.07
N GLU A 109 -26.73 5.56 -3.43
CA GLU A 109 -27.84 6.03 -2.58
C GLU A 109 -28.96 6.70 -3.36
N LEU A 110 -28.61 7.43 -4.45
CA LEU A 110 -29.57 8.26 -5.17
C LEU A 110 -30.13 7.63 -6.44
N ALA A 111 -29.47 6.59 -6.97
CA ALA A 111 -29.96 5.94 -8.19
C ALA A 111 -31.09 4.94 -7.91
#